data_98cdc5df97dc8fca8c5686a5286cf31d
#
_entry.id   98cdc5df97dc8fca8c5686a5286cf31d
#
_cell.length_a   1.000
_cell.length_b   1.000
_cell.length_c   1.000
_cell.angle_alpha   90.00
_cell.angle_beta   90.00
_cell.angle_gamma   90.00
#
_symmetry.space_group_name_H-M   'P 1'
#
loop_
_entity.id
_entity.type
_entity.pdbx_description
1 polymer ?
#
loop_
_entity_poly.entity_id
_entity_poly.type
_entity_poly.pdbx_seq_one_letter_code
_entity_poly.pdbx_strand_id
1 'polypeptide(L)'
;SECGRLIHCEDSYYLDDSDEPLCLTCLEEANRDVIQGYYYKPEPIFYGTGPRYFGVELEIDEGGERGDYASQILSQANVGFTERLYCKHDGSLSNGFELVTHPMSLEYHQEEMPWPEVLRTARSLGYRSHQTQTCGLHVHVSRKAFGETEEEQEPAIARILYFVEKHWEEL
;
A
#
# COMPACT_ATOMS: atom_id res chain seq x y z
N SER A 1 9.07 -3.88 28.90
CA SER A 1 9.06 -3.27 27.55
C SER A 1 10.46 -2.83 27.18
N GLU A 2 10.77 -2.74 25.91
CA GLU A 2 12.07 -2.32 25.37
C GLU A 2 12.52 -0.95 25.90
N CYS A 3 11.60 -0.03 26.15
CA CYS A 3 11.90 1.29 26.72
C CYS A 3 12.16 1.26 28.24
N GLY A 4 12.17 0.10 28.91
CA GLY A 4 12.39 -0.06 30.36
C GLY A 4 11.20 0.35 31.23
N ARG A 5 10.05 0.73 30.63
CA ARG A 5 8.85 1.10 31.39
C ARG A 5 8.18 -0.15 31.96
N LEU A 6 7.80 -0.10 33.23
CA LEU A 6 6.92 -1.12 33.82
C LEU A 6 5.50 -0.93 33.31
N ILE A 7 4.91 -1.99 32.75
CA ILE A 7 3.55 -2.03 32.24
C ILE A 7 2.74 -3.08 32.96
N HIS A 8 1.45 -2.80 33.18
CA HIS A 8 0.50 -3.77 33.72
C HIS A 8 0.21 -4.82 32.64
N CYS A 9 -0.07 -6.06 33.03
CA CYS A 9 -0.34 -7.14 32.07
C CYS A 9 -1.56 -6.85 31.18
N GLU A 10 -2.53 -6.07 31.64
CA GLU A 10 -3.70 -5.65 30.85
C GLU A 10 -3.37 -4.57 29.82
N ASP A 11 -2.24 -3.85 29.98
CA ASP A 11 -1.75 -2.81 29.09
C ASP A 11 -0.56 -3.29 28.24
N SER A 12 -0.33 -4.60 28.19
CA SER A 12 0.75 -5.24 27.46
C SER A 12 0.31 -5.63 26.07
N TYR A 13 1.12 -5.28 25.08
CA TYR A 13 0.96 -5.65 23.66
C TYR A 13 2.10 -6.57 23.25
N TYR A 14 1.86 -7.46 22.29
CA TYR A 14 2.85 -8.40 21.77
C TYR A 14 2.86 -8.32 20.25
N LEU A 15 4.04 -8.43 19.65
CA LEU A 15 4.18 -8.67 18.21
C LEU A 15 4.15 -10.19 17.99
N ASP A 16 3.62 -10.64 16.86
CA ASP A 16 3.41 -12.08 16.59
C ASP A 16 4.68 -12.93 16.68
N ASP A 17 5.84 -12.33 16.42
CA ASP A 17 7.15 -13.01 16.46
C ASP A 17 7.95 -12.77 17.76
N SER A 18 7.33 -12.16 18.78
CA SER A 18 8.01 -11.78 20.02
C SER A 18 7.17 -12.06 21.26
N ASP A 19 7.75 -12.80 22.20
CA ASP A 19 7.17 -13.02 23.54
C ASP A 19 7.43 -11.83 24.50
N GLU A 20 8.09 -10.77 24.03
CA GLU A 20 8.40 -9.61 24.86
C GLU A 20 7.22 -8.61 24.89
N PRO A 21 6.76 -8.22 26.10
CA PRO A 21 5.66 -7.27 26.22
C PRO A 21 6.11 -5.85 25.86
N LEU A 22 5.34 -5.20 25.01
CA LEU A 22 5.50 -3.81 24.60
C LEU A 22 4.48 -2.92 25.30
N CYS A 23 4.88 -1.71 25.68
CA CYS A 23 3.91 -0.65 25.98
C CYS A 23 3.37 -0.07 24.68
N LEU A 24 2.24 0.64 24.76
CA LEU A 24 1.59 1.23 23.59
C LEU A 24 2.57 2.08 22.75
N THR A 25 3.43 2.88 23.40
CA THR A 25 4.42 3.70 22.70
C THR A 25 5.45 2.87 21.92
N CYS A 26 5.97 1.78 22.52
CA CYS A 26 6.91 0.89 21.82
C CYS A 26 6.22 0.12 20.68
N LEU A 27 4.94 -0.25 20.86
CA LEU A 27 4.16 -0.85 19.79
C LEU A 27 3.93 0.13 18.62
N GLU A 28 3.58 1.39 18.93
CA GLU A 28 3.43 2.44 17.91
C GLU A 28 4.75 2.75 17.19
N GLU A 29 5.88 2.72 17.90
CA GLU A 29 7.21 2.88 17.30
C GLU A 29 7.56 1.69 16.40
N ALA A 30 7.33 0.46 16.83
CA ALA A 30 7.56 -0.74 16.03
C ALA A 30 6.64 -0.78 14.78
N ASN A 31 5.40 -0.36 14.93
CA ASN A 31 4.46 -0.25 13.81
C ASN A 31 4.87 0.84 12.81
N ARG A 32 5.45 1.94 13.29
CA ARG A 32 5.85 3.08 12.46
C ARG A 32 6.96 2.74 11.47
N ASP A 33 7.83 1.79 11.79
CA ASP A 33 8.89 1.34 10.90
C ASP A 33 8.35 0.52 9.70
N VAL A 34 7.19 -0.09 9.83
CA VAL A 34 6.55 -0.90 8.78
C VAL A 34 5.51 -0.10 8.01
N ILE A 35 4.65 0.64 8.74
CA ILE A 35 3.68 1.56 8.14
C ILE A 35 4.30 2.95 8.15
N GLN A 36 4.74 3.38 6.98
CA GLN A 36 5.41 4.65 6.79
C GLN A 36 4.47 5.84 7.01
N GLY A 37 5.02 6.99 7.36
CA GLY A 37 4.23 8.20 7.50
C GLY A 37 3.61 8.67 6.17
N TYR A 38 2.56 9.47 6.24
CA TYR A 38 1.80 10.01 5.09
C TYR A 38 2.68 10.60 3.98
N TYR A 39 3.74 11.32 4.33
CA TYR A 39 4.64 11.97 3.37
C TYR A 39 5.77 11.07 2.86
N TYR A 40 5.82 9.81 3.25
CA TYR A 40 6.86 8.89 2.78
C TYR A 40 6.76 8.70 1.25
N LYS A 41 7.89 8.90 0.59
CA LYS A 41 8.06 8.71 -0.86
C LYS A 41 9.44 8.11 -1.09
N PRO A 42 9.55 6.78 -1.21
CA PRO A 42 10.82 6.14 -1.51
C PRO A 42 11.28 6.46 -2.94
N GLU A 43 12.58 6.29 -3.18
CA GLU A 43 13.07 6.28 -4.55
C GLU A 43 12.39 5.15 -5.32
N PRO A 44 11.82 5.42 -6.51
CA PRO A 44 11.05 4.44 -7.25
C PRO A 44 11.93 3.32 -7.81
N ILE A 45 11.54 2.08 -7.56
CA ILE A 45 12.12 0.89 -8.16
C ILE A 45 11.20 0.46 -9.31
N PHE A 46 11.72 0.40 -10.53
CA PHE A 46 10.93 0.05 -11.71
C PHE A 46 11.00 -1.46 -11.98
N TYR A 47 9.84 -2.13 -12.01
CA TYR A 47 9.71 -3.55 -12.28
C TYR A 47 9.09 -3.83 -13.65
N GLY A 48 9.63 -4.82 -14.36
CA GLY A 48 9.22 -5.14 -15.72
C GLY A 48 9.86 -4.23 -16.76
N THR A 49 9.31 -4.21 -17.96
CA THR A 49 9.87 -3.51 -19.14
C THR A 49 8.83 -2.62 -19.80
N GLY A 50 9.30 -1.60 -20.49
CA GLY A 50 8.47 -0.79 -21.36
C GLY A 50 8.52 0.69 -21.07
N PRO A 51 7.84 1.53 -21.84
CA PRO A 51 7.68 2.94 -21.51
C PRO A 51 6.52 3.19 -20.55
N ARG A 52 5.65 2.19 -20.29
CA ARG A 52 4.43 2.34 -19.49
C ARG A 52 4.58 1.61 -18.16
N TYR A 53 4.55 2.40 -17.10
CA TYR A 53 4.56 1.90 -15.74
C TYR A 53 3.32 2.38 -15.00
N PHE A 54 2.80 1.50 -14.15
CA PHE A 54 1.64 1.74 -13.31
C PHE A 54 2.06 1.60 -11.85
N GLY A 55 1.61 2.52 -11.00
CA GLY A 55 1.64 2.39 -9.57
C GLY A 55 0.22 2.16 -9.04
N VAL A 56 0.08 1.36 -8.02
CA VAL A 56 -1.21 1.10 -7.38
C VAL A 56 -1.12 1.53 -5.92
N GLU A 57 -2.09 2.31 -5.47
CA GLU A 57 -2.37 2.56 -4.06
C GLU A 57 -3.72 1.92 -3.75
N LEU A 58 -3.70 0.89 -2.91
CA LEU A 58 -4.88 0.19 -2.46
C LEU A 58 -5.11 0.49 -0.98
N GLU A 59 -6.18 1.19 -0.67
CA GLU A 59 -6.60 1.46 0.68
C GLU A 59 -7.33 0.27 1.27
N ILE A 60 -6.94 -0.11 2.48
CA ILE A 60 -7.57 -1.20 3.25
C ILE A 60 -7.90 -0.71 4.66
N ASP A 61 -9.09 -1.03 5.16
CA ASP A 61 -9.62 -0.53 6.42
C ASP A 61 -10.24 -1.66 7.27
N GLU A 62 -10.70 -1.34 8.48
CA GLU A 62 -11.37 -2.22 9.45
C GLU A 62 -10.45 -3.21 10.19
N GLY A 63 -9.20 -3.44 9.75
CA GLY A 63 -8.25 -4.40 10.35
C GLY A 63 -7.29 -3.79 11.38
N GLY A 64 -7.28 -2.47 11.53
CA GLY A 64 -6.34 -1.73 12.37
C GLY A 64 -5.13 -1.20 11.61
N GLU A 65 -4.54 -0.11 12.08
CA GLU A 65 -3.24 0.35 11.62
C GLU A 65 -2.14 -0.40 12.38
N ARG A 66 -1.87 -1.64 11.96
CA ARG A 66 -1.04 -2.61 12.67
C ARG A 66 0.18 -3.00 11.85
N GLY A 67 1.38 -2.75 12.38
CA GLY A 67 2.64 -3.07 11.73
C GLY A 67 2.89 -4.57 11.57
N ASP A 68 2.47 -5.39 12.53
CA ASP A 68 2.55 -6.86 12.46
C ASP A 68 1.68 -7.41 11.31
N TYR A 69 0.48 -6.88 11.08
CA TYR A 69 -0.37 -7.22 9.97
C TYR A 69 0.18 -6.69 8.64
N ALA A 70 0.69 -5.45 8.64
CA ALA A 70 1.37 -4.88 7.48
C ALA A 70 2.57 -5.76 7.07
N SER A 71 3.39 -6.20 8.03
CA SER A 71 4.53 -7.11 7.78
C SER A 71 4.10 -8.42 7.13
N GLN A 72 3.02 -9.04 7.62
CA GLN A 72 2.48 -10.28 7.05
C GLN A 72 1.99 -10.07 5.61
N ILE A 73 1.33 -8.95 5.32
CA ILE A 73 0.87 -8.60 3.97
C ILE A 73 2.07 -8.35 3.05
N LEU A 74 3.04 -7.54 3.50
CA LEU A 74 4.24 -7.21 2.74
C LEU A 74 5.08 -8.43 2.41
N SER A 75 5.17 -9.41 3.32
CA SER A 75 5.91 -10.66 3.09
C SER A 75 5.38 -11.49 1.92
N GLN A 76 4.13 -11.27 1.50
CA GLN A 76 3.57 -11.96 0.33
C GLN A 76 4.11 -11.39 -0.99
N ALA A 77 4.44 -10.11 -1.02
CA ALA A 77 4.92 -9.43 -2.22
C ALA A 77 6.44 -9.26 -2.24
N ASN A 78 7.05 -9.02 -1.08
CA ASN A 78 8.46 -8.69 -0.92
C ASN A 78 9.25 -9.95 -0.58
N VAL A 79 9.79 -10.60 -1.60
CA VAL A 79 10.56 -11.84 -1.45
C VAL A 79 12.04 -11.57 -1.64
N GLY A 80 12.87 -12.01 -0.69
CA GLY A 80 14.31 -11.78 -0.72
C GLY A 80 14.65 -10.31 -0.52
N PHE A 81 15.34 -9.70 -1.50
CA PHE A 81 15.71 -8.29 -1.49
C PHE A 81 14.82 -7.41 -2.38
N THR A 82 13.67 -7.94 -2.82
CA THR A 82 12.74 -7.17 -3.63
C THR A 82 11.77 -6.39 -2.73
N GLU A 83 11.62 -5.12 -2.98
CA GLU A 83 10.61 -4.25 -2.36
C GLU A 83 9.59 -3.85 -3.43
N ARG A 84 8.57 -4.69 -3.63
CA ARG A 84 7.50 -4.44 -4.60
C ARG A 84 6.38 -3.57 -4.03
N LEU A 85 6.18 -3.67 -2.72
CA LEU A 85 5.07 -3.11 -1.98
C LEU A 85 5.57 -2.47 -0.69
N TYR A 86 5.01 -1.35 -0.31
CA TYR A 86 5.20 -0.72 1.00
C TYR A 86 3.87 -0.25 1.56
N CYS A 87 3.81 0.00 2.86
CA CYS A 87 2.62 0.47 3.55
C CYS A 87 2.78 1.91 4.01
N LYS A 88 1.70 2.69 3.96
CA LYS A 88 1.66 4.06 4.44
C LYS A 88 0.40 4.34 5.26
N HIS A 89 0.55 5.25 6.21
CA HIS A 89 -0.57 5.87 6.88
C HIS A 89 -1.40 6.73 5.91
N ASP A 90 -2.72 6.60 5.95
CA ASP A 90 -3.66 7.50 5.30
C ASP A 90 -4.71 7.98 6.30
N GLY A 91 -4.78 9.32 6.47
CA GLY A 91 -5.70 9.96 7.42
C GLY A 91 -7.17 9.93 6.99
N SER A 92 -7.51 9.49 5.79
CA SER A 92 -8.89 9.30 5.32
C SER A 92 -9.50 7.98 5.82
N LEU A 93 -8.64 7.02 6.18
CA LEU A 93 -9.05 5.72 6.70
C LEU A 93 -9.44 5.80 8.18
N SER A 94 -10.42 5.00 8.57
CA SER A 94 -10.89 4.95 9.96
C SER A 94 -9.98 4.12 10.86
N ASN A 95 -9.51 2.99 10.38
CA ASN A 95 -8.70 2.04 11.12
C ASN A 95 -7.97 1.09 10.16
N GLY A 96 -7.09 1.63 9.33
CA GLY A 96 -6.39 0.92 8.27
C GLY A 96 -5.17 1.67 7.75
N PHE A 97 -4.67 1.26 6.62
CA PHE A 97 -3.53 1.87 5.93
C PHE A 97 -3.60 1.60 4.42
N GLU A 98 -2.77 2.27 3.67
CA GLU A 98 -2.65 2.06 2.22
C GLU A 98 -1.47 1.13 1.86
N LEU A 99 -1.73 0.27 0.89
CA LEU A 99 -0.74 -0.58 0.23
C LEU A 99 -0.30 0.10 -1.07
N VAL A 100 0.98 0.44 -1.18
CA VAL A 100 1.50 1.19 -2.31
C VAL A 100 2.55 0.37 -3.05
N THR A 101 2.40 0.22 -4.35
CA THR A 101 3.41 -0.47 -5.17
C THR A 101 4.46 0.49 -5.69
N HIS A 102 5.66 -0.01 -5.90
CA HIS A 102 6.60 0.61 -6.82
C HIS A 102 6.06 0.56 -8.27
N PRO A 103 6.56 1.40 -9.18
CA PRO A 103 6.11 1.40 -10.57
C PRO A 103 6.40 0.07 -11.27
N MET A 104 5.39 -0.54 -11.87
CA MET A 104 5.48 -1.84 -12.54
C MET A 104 4.86 -1.77 -13.93
N SER A 105 5.39 -2.54 -14.90
CA SER A 105 4.70 -2.74 -16.17
C SER A 105 3.38 -3.49 -15.96
N LEU A 106 2.44 -3.36 -16.89
CA LEU A 106 1.17 -4.09 -16.80
C LEU A 106 1.40 -5.61 -16.75
N GLU A 107 2.31 -6.11 -17.56
CA GLU A 107 2.69 -7.52 -17.58
C GLU A 107 3.22 -7.98 -16.20
N TYR A 108 4.08 -7.16 -15.57
CA TYR A 108 4.60 -7.46 -14.24
C TYR A 108 3.49 -7.51 -13.18
N HIS A 109 2.54 -6.58 -13.23
CA HIS A 109 1.36 -6.61 -12.35
C HIS A 109 0.51 -7.88 -12.53
N GLN A 110 0.41 -8.40 -13.75
CA GLN A 110 -0.43 -9.55 -14.09
C GLN A 110 0.25 -10.89 -13.80
N GLU A 111 1.56 -10.99 -14.02
CA GLU A 111 2.28 -12.27 -14.01
C GLU A 111 3.19 -12.45 -12.79
N GLU A 112 3.81 -11.36 -12.30
CA GLU A 112 4.85 -11.43 -11.27
C GLU A 112 4.41 -10.88 -9.92
N MET A 113 3.46 -9.94 -9.88
CA MET A 113 2.95 -9.39 -8.64
C MET A 113 1.93 -10.35 -8.02
N PRO A 114 2.19 -10.91 -6.82
CA PRO A 114 1.32 -11.93 -6.21
C PRO A 114 0.08 -11.29 -5.55
N TRP A 115 -0.71 -10.54 -6.31
CA TRP A 115 -1.92 -9.87 -5.83
C TRP A 115 -2.91 -10.81 -5.13
N PRO A 116 -3.15 -12.05 -5.62
CA PRO A 116 -4.06 -12.97 -4.94
C PRO A 116 -3.62 -13.32 -3.52
N GLU A 117 -2.31 -13.45 -3.27
CA GLU A 117 -1.72 -13.77 -1.98
C GLU A 117 -1.82 -12.57 -1.04
N VAL A 118 -1.44 -11.39 -1.51
CA VAL A 118 -1.55 -10.10 -0.79
C VAL A 118 -2.99 -9.87 -0.33
N LEU A 119 -3.94 -9.96 -1.26
CA LEU A 119 -5.35 -9.70 -0.96
C LEU A 119 -5.99 -10.76 -0.05
N ARG A 120 -5.61 -12.05 -0.21
CA ARG A 120 -6.08 -13.12 0.69
C ARG A 120 -5.55 -12.91 2.11
N THR A 121 -4.29 -12.54 2.25
CA THR A 121 -3.69 -12.26 3.56
C THR A 121 -4.37 -11.07 4.21
N ALA A 122 -4.49 -9.92 3.53
CA ALA A 122 -5.19 -8.76 4.05
C ALA A 122 -6.63 -9.11 4.51
N ARG A 123 -7.38 -9.84 3.68
CA ARG A 123 -8.74 -10.28 4.02
C ARG A 123 -8.78 -11.21 5.23
N SER A 124 -7.84 -12.15 5.37
CA SER A 124 -7.77 -13.08 6.49
C SER A 124 -7.48 -12.37 7.82
N LEU A 125 -6.79 -11.23 7.77
CA LEU A 125 -6.49 -10.36 8.90
C LEU A 125 -7.63 -9.37 9.24
N GLY A 126 -8.75 -9.44 8.50
CA GLY A 126 -9.95 -8.65 8.78
C GLY A 126 -10.07 -7.36 7.95
N TYR A 127 -9.11 -7.06 7.09
CA TYR A 127 -9.19 -5.87 6.23
C TYR A 127 -10.22 -5.99 5.12
N ARG A 128 -10.77 -4.85 4.76
CA ARG A 128 -11.66 -4.65 3.62
C ARG A 128 -11.20 -3.44 2.81
N SER A 129 -11.49 -3.44 1.53
CA SER A 129 -11.31 -2.29 0.65
C SER A 129 -12.63 -1.93 -0.04
N HIS A 130 -13.31 -2.92 -0.64
CA HIS A 130 -14.62 -2.72 -1.27
C HIS A 130 -15.75 -2.62 -0.23
N GLN A 131 -16.81 -1.88 -0.55
CA GLN A 131 -17.99 -1.67 0.28
C GLN A 131 -17.69 -0.96 1.63
N THR A 132 -16.56 -0.29 1.73
CA THR A 132 -16.28 0.69 2.78
C THR A 132 -16.66 2.09 2.29
N GLN A 133 -16.76 3.03 3.22
CA GLN A 133 -16.98 4.45 2.88
C GLN A 133 -15.68 5.24 2.80
N THR A 134 -14.55 4.60 3.12
CA THR A 134 -13.25 5.23 3.31
C THR A 134 -12.21 4.80 2.29
N CYS A 135 -12.33 3.60 1.74
CA CYS A 135 -11.31 3.02 0.87
C CYS A 135 -11.50 3.33 -0.60
N GLY A 136 -10.39 3.60 -1.27
CA GLY A 136 -10.28 3.75 -2.71
C GLY A 136 -9.22 2.83 -3.32
N LEU A 137 -9.21 2.81 -4.64
CA LEU A 137 -8.14 2.24 -5.46
C LEU A 137 -7.62 3.34 -6.39
N HIS A 138 -6.36 3.72 -6.21
CA HIS A 138 -5.71 4.69 -7.07
C HIS A 138 -4.75 3.98 -8.01
N VAL A 139 -4.82 4.32 -9.29
CA VAL A 139 -3.91 3.81 -10.31
C VAL A 139 -3.15 4.97 -10.93
N HIS A 140 -1.86 5.01 -10.68
CA HIS A 140 -0.95 5.98 -11.26
C HIS A 140 -0.40 5.45 -12.57
N VAL A 141 -0.22 6.33 -13.54
CA VAL A 141 0.37 5.99 -14.83
C VAL A 141 1.55 6.92 -15.08
N SER A 142 2.68 6.37 -15.49
CA SER A 142 3.84 7.18 -15.83
C SER A 142 3.51 8.13 -16.97
N ARG A 143 3.84 9.42 -16.83
CA ARG A 143 3.54 10.44 -17.84
C ARG A 143 4.19 10.13 -19.20
N LYS A 144 5.36 9.49 -19.19
CA LYS A 144 6.03 9.01 -20.41
C LYS A 144 5.25 7.96 -21.20
N ALA A 145 4.24 7.32 -20.58
CA ALA A 145 3.33 6.42 -21.28
C ALA A 145 2.53 7.13 -22.40
N PHE A 146 2.41 8.45 -22.33
CA PHE A 146 1.58 9.27 -23.20
C PHE A 146 2.37 10.01 -24.30
N GLY A 147 3.69 9.90 -24.30
CA GLY A 147 4.59 10.52 -25.27
C GLY A 147 5.91 10.95 -24.65
N GLU A 148 6.89 11.23 -25.47
CA GLU A 148 8.23 11.66 -25.04
C GLU A 148 8.26 13.16 -24.69
N THR A 149 7.39 13.95 -25.31
CA THR A 149 7.30 15.39 -25.11
C THR A 149 5.98 15.80 -24.45
N GLU A 150 5.96 16.97 -23.82
CA GLU A 150 4.75 17.53 -23.21
C GLU A 150 3.65 17.78 -24.25
N GLU A 151 4.05 18.19 -25.47
CA GLU A 151 3.12 18.41 -26.58
C GLU A 151 2.40 17.12 -27.04
N GLU A 152 3.03 15.96 -26.90
CA GLU A 152 2.43 14.65 -27.15
C GLU A 152 1.58 14.16 -25.98
N GLN A 153 2.04 14.41 -24.75
CA GLN A 153 1.42 13.93 -23.53
C GLN A 153 0.07 14.62 -23.24
N GLU A 154 0.01 15.94 -23.35
CA GLU A 154 -1.18 16.73 -23.02
C GLU A 154 -2.44 16.30 -23.81
N PRO A 155 -2.41 16.14 -25.15
CA PRO A 155 -3.57 15.66 -25.90
C PRO A 155 -3.96 14.22 -25.56
N ALA A 156 -3.02 13.37 -25.16
CA ALA A 156 -3.29 11.99 -24.78
C ALA A 156 -4.01 11.94 -23.40
N ILE A 157 -3.51 12.71 -22.44
CA ILE A 157 -4.13 12.86 -21.11
C ILE A 157 -5.53 13.45 -21.25
N ALA A 158 -5.70 14.51 -22.05
CA ALA A 158 -7.00 15.15 -22.28
C ALA A 158 -8.04 14.16 -22.86
N ARG A 159 -7.63 13.26 -23.76
CA ARG A 159 -8.52 12.22 -24.29
C ARG A 159 -8.96 11.21 -23.23
N ILE A 160 -8.07 10.84 -22.32
CA ILE A 160 -8.41 9.92 -21.23
C ILE A 160 -9.40 10.60 -20.27
N LEU A 161 -9.13 11.84 -19.86
CA LEU A 161 -10.04 12.61 -19.01
C LEU A 161 -11.43 12.76 -19.65
N TYR A 162 -11.46 13.11 -20.94
CA TYR A 162 -12.71 13.19 -21.69
C TYR A 162 -13.45 11.84 -21.77
N PHE A 163 -12.70 10.73 -21.95
CA PHE A 163 -13.30 9.39 -21.96
C PHE A 163 -13.92 9.05 -20.61
N VAL A 164 -13.19 9.26 -19.50
CA VAL A 164 -13.68 9.00 -18.15
C VAL A 164 -14.91 9.87 -17.85
N GLU A 165 -14.86 11.17 -18.15
CA GLU A 165 -15.99 12.07 -17.90
C GLU A 165 -17.23 11.69 -18.73
N LYS A 166 -17.04 11.31 -19.99
CA LYS A 166 -18.12 10.90 -20.88
C LYS A 166 -18.80 9.60 -20.44
N HIS A 167 -18.04 8.70 -19.81
CA HIS A 167 -18.49 7.37 -19.40
C HIS A 167 -18.60 7.22 -17.88
N TRP A 168 -18.68 8.34 -17.18
CA TRP A 168 -18.67 8.36 -15.71
C TRP A 168 -19.72 7.46 -15.06
N GLU A 169 -20.91 7.38 -15.67
CA GLU A 169 -22.02 6.56 -15.16
C GLU A 169 -21.89 5.06 -15.50
N GLU A 170 -20.98 4.72 -16.41
CA GLU A 170 -20.73 3.34 -16.84
C GLU A 170 -19.53 2.70 -16.15
N LEU A 171 -18.63 3.54 -15.58
CA LEU A 171 -17.44 3.16 -14.85
C LEU A 171 -17.70 3.02 -13.33
#